data_b59857607a21fd89c027b71b1d2c727b
#
_entry.id   b59857607a21fd89c027b71b1d2c727b
#
_cell.length_a   1.000
_cell.length_b   1.000
_cell.length_c   1.000
_cell.angle_alpha   90.00
_cell.angle_beta   90.00
_cell.angle_gamma   90.00
#
_symmetry.space_group_name_H-M   'P 1'
#
loop_
_entity.id
_entity.type
_entity.pdbx_description
1 polymer ?
#
loop_
_entity_poly.entity_id
_entity_poly.type
_entity_poly.pdbx_seq_one_letter_code
_entity_poly.pdbx_strand_id
1 'polypeptide(L)'
;MPALTGGLSLKGGTIMNNEECKREELTFAEIVSTVMTIFFGIFTLVRGIYFINNRNNENEIQLYYALTTVFPLWVWGIILLIGSISLILSAFVLPKRSFKKRYYYYLFFGGLTTSVTYFVIAIAGFNQAEAWMTPLQMIILSTLGGFLAFFGGVGIWKTRNSKTGL
;
A
#
# COMPACT_ATOMS: atom_id res chain seq x y z
N MET A 1 -19.69 69.24 29.28
CA MET A 1 -20.13 68.48 28.06
C MET A 1 -19.16 67.31 27.87
N PRO A 2 -19.53 66.07 28.20
CA PRO A 2 -18.69 64.92 27.88
C PRO A 2 -19.17 64.26 26.59
N ALA A 3 -18.21 64.04 25.69
CA ALA A 3 -18.41 63.35 24.45
C ALA A 3 -18.58 61.85 24.65
N LEU A 4 -19.70 61.31 24.21
CA LEU A 4 -20.01 59.90 24.10
C LEU A 4 -19.31 59.34 22.87
N THR A 5 -18.19 58.64 23.03
CA THR A 5 -17.64 57.78 22.01
C THR A 5 -18.11 56.36 22.28
N GLY A 6 -19.27 56.01 21.68
CA GLY A 6 -19.73 54.62 21.64
C GLY A 6 -18.88 53.81 20.68
N GLY A 7 -17.94 53.07 21.24
CA GLY A 7 -17.20 52.03 20.50
C GLY A 7 -18.10 50.84 20.20
N LEU A 8 -18.58 50.71 18.96
CA LEU A 8 -19.20 49.50 18.48
C LEU A 8 -18.14 48.41 18.38
N SER A 9 -18.12 47.57 19.40
CA SER A 9 -17.36 46.32 19.40
C SER A 9 -18.05 45.33 18.45
N LEU A 10 -17.61 45.26 17.21
CA LEU A 10 -17.91 44.15 16.29
C LEU A 10 -17.21 42.88 16.78
N LYS A 11 -17.78 42.26 17.81
CA LYS A 11 -17.50 40.89 18.22
C LYS A 11 -18.26 39.95 17.29
N GLY A 12 -17.60 39.25 16.40
CA GLY A 12 -18.28 38.22 15.62
C GLY A 12 -17.66 37.84 14.30
N GLY A 13 -16.42 38.23 14.03
CA GLY A 13 -15.64 37.61 12.98
C GLY A 13 -15.03 36.32 13.54
N THR A 14 -15.71 35.18 13.39
CA THR A 14 -15.10 33.88 13.59
C THR A 14 -13.92 33.79 12.65
N ILE A 15 -12.71 34.04 13.20
CA ILE A 15 -11.47 33.68 12.50
C ILE A 15 -11.53 32.15 12.43
N MET A 16 -12.14 31.65 11.36
CA MET A 16 -11.97 30.23 11.00
C MET A 16 -10.47 30.03 10.91
N ASN A 17 -9.95 29.32 11.92
CA ASN A 17 -8.55 28.99 11.98
C ASN A 17 -8.17 28.31 10.67
N ASN A 18 -7.26 28.94 9.92
CA ASN A 18 -6.67 28.38 8.70
C ASN A 18 -6.12 26.97 8.90
N GLU A 19 -5.91 26.55 10.14
CA GLU A 19 -5.52 25.19 10.51
C GLU A 19 -6.68 24.19 10.43
N GLU A 20 -7.93 24.59 10.60
CA GLU A 20 -9.08 23.69 10.43
C GLU A 20 -9.40 23.47 8.96
N CYS A 21 -9.31 24.49 8.14
CA CYS A 21 -9.49 24.37 6.69
C CYS A 21 -8.37 23.54 6.03
N LYS A 22 -7.14 23.62 6.57
CA LYS A 22 -5.99 22.81 6.12
C LYS A 22 -6.09 21.32 6.49
N ARG A 23 -7.04 20.96 7.35
CA ARG A 23 -7.24 19.60 7.83
C ARG A 23 -8.13 18.72 6.95
N GLU A 24 -8.92 19.27 6.08
CA GLU A 24 -9.91 18.52 5.30
C GLU A 24 -9.44 18.14 3.90
N GLU A 25 -8.48 18.83 3.34
CA GLU A 25 -7.91 18.45 2.05
C GLU A 25 -6.91 17.30 2.23
N LEU A 26 -7.28 16.12 1.73
CA LEU A 26 -6.32 15.06 1.47
C LEU A 26 -5.22 15.64 0.59
N THR A 27 -4.00 15.65 1.10
CA THR A 27 -2.86 16.15 0.32
C THR A 27 -2.82 15.39 -1.00
N PHE A 28 -2.62 16.08 -2.11
CA PHE A 28 -2.56 15.47 -3.46
C PHE A 28 -1.67 14.22 -3.47
N ALA A 29 -0.56 14.24 -2.72
CA ALA A 29 0.33 13.09 -2.56
C ALA A 29 -0.37 11.88 -1.90
N GLU A 30 -1.27 12.09 -0.94
CA GLU A 30 -2.02 11.00 -0.29
C GLU A 30 -3.01 10.37 -1.27
N ILE A 31 -3.66 11.17 -2.10
CA ILE A 31 -4.57 10.68 -3.14
C ILE A 31 -3.81 9.84 -4.16
N VAL A 32 -2.71 10.37 -4.69
CA VAL A 32 -1.88 9.66 -5.68
C VAL A 32 -1.35 8.35 -5.10
N SER A 33 -0.83 8.37 -3.88
CA SER A 33 -0.34 7.16 -3.20
C SER A 33 -1.44 6.12 -3.03
N THR A 34 -2.65 6.54 -2.66
CA THR A 34 -3.81 5.65 -2.50
C THR A 34 -4.20 5.02 -3.82
N VAL A 35 -4.30 5.81 -4.88
CA VAL A 35 -4.65 5.33 -6.22
C VAL A 35 -3.60 4.32 -6.71
N MET A 36 -2.31 4.63 -6.56
CA MET A 36 -1.23 3.71 -6.92
C MET A 36 -1.29 2.40 -6.13
N THR A 37 -1.59 2.47 -4.83
CA THR A 37 -1.73 1.29 -3.97
C THR A 37 -2.91 0.41 -4.41
N ILE A 38 -4.04 1.02 -4.81
CA ILE A 38 -5.21 0.30 -5.34
C ILE A 38 -4.84 -0.42 -6.64
N PHE A 39 -4.25 0.28 -7.60
CA PHE A 39 -3.85 -0.32 -8.88
C PHE A 39 -2.87 -1.47 -8.68
N PHE A 40 -1.87 -1.30 -7.83
CA PHE A 40 -0.92 -2.36 -7.50
C PHE A 40 -1.60 -3.54 -6.79
N GLY A 41 -2.53 -3.28 -5.88
CA GLY A 41 -3.33 -4.30 -5.22
C GLY A 41 -4.20 -5.08 -6.19
N ILE A 42 -4.91 -4.41 -7.12
CA ILE A 42 -5.72 -5.07 -8.16
C ILE A 42 -4.84 -5.90 -9.09
N PHE A 43 -3.72 -5.36 -9.55
CA PHE A 43 -2.79 -6.08 -10.41
C PHE A 43 -2.28 -7.37 -9.74
N THR A 44 -1.89 -7.28 -8.47
CA THR A 44 -1.42 -8.42 -7.68
C THR A 44 -2.55 -9.45 -7.45
N LEU A 45 -3.79 -8.98 -7.25
CA LEU A 45 -4.97 -9.81 -7.07
C LEU A 45 -5.25 -10.64 -8.33
N VAL A 46 -5.29 -10.00 -9.49
CA VAL A 46 -5.49 -10.69 -10.80
C VAL A 46 -4.43 -11.76 -11.01
N ARG A 47 -3.18 -11.45 -10.67
CA ARG A 47 -2.08 -12.42 -10.78
C ARG A 47 -2.21 -13.59 -9.79
N GLY A 48 -2.66 -13.33 -8.57
CA GLY A 48 -2.94 -14.36 -7.58
C GLY A 48 -4.04 -15.32 -8.06
N ILE A 49 -5.14 -14.79 -8.62
CA ILE A 49 -6.22 -15.58 -9.23
C ILE A 49 -5.69 -16.40 -10.39
N TYR A 50 -4.86 -15.82 -11.25
CA TYR A 50 -4.25 -16.53 -12.38
C TYR A 50 -3.45 -17.76 -11.91
N PHE A 51 -2.65 -17.64 -10.86
CA PHE A 51 -1.86 -18.75 -10.32
C PHE A 51 -2.72 -19.86 -9.72
N ILE A 52 -3.85 -19.53 -9.11
CA ILE A 52 -4.78 -20.52 -8.57
C ILE A 52 -5.51 -21.24 -9.70
N ASN A 53 -5.93 -20.53 -10.75
CA ASN A 53 -6.71 -21.09 -11.85
C ASN A 53 -5.86 -22.01 -12.76
N ASN A 54 -4.57 -21.69 -12.93
CA ASN A 54 -3.65 -22.49 -13.75
C ASN A 54 -2.97 -23.63 -12.97
N ARG A 55 -3.59 -24.13 -11.93
CA ARG A 55 -3.11 -25.24 -11.11
C ARG A 55 -2.78 -26.50 -11.90
N ASN A 56 -3.51 -26.79 -12.99
CA ASN A 56 -3.36 -28.03 -13.76
C ASN A 56 -2.35 -27.91 -14.92
N ASN A 57 -1.89 -26.70 -15.26
CA ASN A 57 -0.98 -26.45 -16.39
C ASN A 57 0.45 -26.11 -15.91
N GLU A 58 0.82 -26.61 -14.73
CA GLU A 58 2.13 -26.34 -14.12
C GLU A 58 3.30 -26.76 -15.01
N ASN A 59 3.09 -27.76 -15.90
CA ASN A 59 4.13 -28.32 -16.76
C ASN A 59 4.33 -27.54 -18.08
N GLU A 60 3.40 -26.68 -18.47
CA GLU A 60 3.50 -25.97 -19.75
C GLU A 60 4.33 -24.67 -19.66
N ILE A 61 4.55 -24.15 -18.47
CA ILE A 61 5.22 -22.87 -18.28
C ILE A 61 6.55 -23.11 -17.57
N GLN A 62 7.62 -23.30 -18.33
CA GLN A 62 9.00 -23.51 -17.82
C GLN A 62 9.41 -22.49 -16.76
N LEU A 63 8.91 -21.23 -16.86
CA LEU A 63 9.18 -20.17 -15.91
C LEU A 63 8.75 -20.50 -14.47
N TYR A 64 7.70 -21.30 -14.32
CA TYR A 64 7.15 -21.62 -12.99
C TYR A 64 7.62 -22.97 -12.45
N TYR A 65 8.37 -23.73 -13.24
CA TYR A 65 8.88 -25.04 -12.80
C TYR A 65 9.76 -24.93 -11.55
N ALA A 66 10.62 -23.92 -11.46
CA ALA A 66 11.43 -23.69 -10.28
C ALA A 66 10.60 -23.30 -9.04
N LEU A 67 9.47 -22.60 -9.24
CA LEU A 67 8.55 -22.29 -8.14
C LEU A 67 7.84 -23.54 -7.64
N THR A 68 7.42 -24.43 -8.55
CA THR A 68 6.69 -25.65 -8.20
C THR A 68 7.56 -26.67 -7.48
N THR A 69 8.88 -26.59 -7.62
CA THR A 69 9.84 -27.42 -6.86
C THR A 69 9.80 -27.11 -5.35
N VAL A 70 9.50 -25.86 -4.97
CA VAL A 70 9.44 -25.44 -3.56
C VAL A 70 8.03 -25.57 -3.01
N PHE A 71 7.04 -25.00 -3.70
CA PHE A 71 5.61 -25.09 -3.37
C PHE A 71 4.77 -25.12 -4.64
N PRO A 72 3.60 -25.82 -4.63
CA PRO A 72 2.65 -25.79 -5.75
C PRO A 72 2.23 -24.35 -6.11
N LEU A 73 2.01 -24.11 -7.39
CA LEU A 73 1.72 -22.77 -7.92
C LEU A 73 0.53 -22.07 -7.24
N TRP A 74 -0.49 -22.84 -6.86
CA TRP A 74 -1.67 -22.31 -6.16
C TRP A 74 -1.35 -21.73 -4.77
N VAL A 75 -0.31 -22.21 -4.09
CA VAL A 75 0.15 -21.68 -2.78
C VAL A 75 0.66 -20.25 -2.97
N TRP A 76 1.49 -20.02 -4.00
CA TRP A 76 1.95 -18.68 -4.37
C TRP A 76 0.80 -17.75 -4.72
N GLY A 77 -0.23 -18.28 -5.42
CA GLY A 77 -1.46 -17.56 -5.69
C GLY A 77 -2.19 -17.09 -4.43
N ILE A 78 -2.34 -17.97 -3.43
CA ILE A 78 -2.97 -17.62 -2.14
C ILE A 78 -2.17 -16.54 -1.40
N ILE A 79 -0.85 -16.66 -1.35
CA ILE A 79 0.02 -15.66 -0.70
C ILE A 79 -0.17 -14.28 -1.37
N LEU A 80 -0.19 -14.23 -2.70
CA LEU A 80 -0.45 -12.99 -3.46
C LEU A 80 -1.86 -12.44 -3.19
N LEU A 81 -2.88 -13.30 -3.07
CA LEU A 81 -4.24 -12.86 -2.71
C LEU A 81 -4.30 -12.20 -1.33
N ILE A 82 -3.67 -12.81 -0.34
CA ILE A 82 -3.61 -12.24 1.02
C ILE A 82 -2.92 -10.88 1.00
N GLY A 83 -1.79 -10.77 0.30
CA GLY A 83 -1.06 -9.52 0.13
C GLY A 83 -1.89 -8.44 -0.57
N SER A 84 -2.55 -8.79 -1.69
CA SER A 84 -3.37 -7.87 -2.47
C SER A 84 -4.60 -7.37 -1.69
N ILE A 85 -5.31 -8.26 -1.00
CA ILE A 85 -6.46 -7.89 -0.16
C ILE A 85 -6.00 -6.93 0.94
N SER A 86 -4.85 -7.18 1.58
CA SER A 86 -4.28 -6.29 2.59
C SER A 86 -3.99 -4.89 2.02
N LEU A 87 -3.41 -4.79 0.82
CA LEU A 87 -3.16 -3.52 0.14
C LEU A 87 -4.45 -2.78 -0.20
N ILE A 88 -5.44 -3.46 -0.74
CA ILE A 88 -6.75 -2.88 -1.08
C ILE A 88 -7.44 -2.38 0.18
N LEU A 89 -7.46 -3.17 1.26
CA LEU A 89 -8.03 -2.76 2.55
C LEU A 89 -7.31 -1.53 3.12
N SER A 90 -5.99 -1.41 2.94
CA SER A 90 -5.25 -0.22 3.37
C SER A 90 -5.80 1.03 2.71
N ALA A 91 -6.07 0.99 1.41
CA ALA A 91 -6.59 2.12 0.64
C ALA A 91 -7.99 2.57 1.10
N PHE A 92 -8.87 1.62 1.48
CA PHE A 92 -10.21 1.94 2.00
C PHE A 92 -10.19 2.48 3.43
N VAL A 93 -9.18 2.16 4.22
CA VAL A 93 -9.06 2.61 5.62
C VAL A 93 -8.51 4.03 5.72
N LEU A 94 -7.76 4.51 4.70
CA LEU A 94 -7.14 5.84 4.68
C LEU A 94 -8.13 7.01 4.88
N PRO A 95 -9.34 7.04 4.26
CA PRO A 95 -10.27 8.16 4.41
C PRO A 95 -10.78 8.37 5.84
N LYS A 96 -10.75 7.33 6.69
CA LYS A 96 -11.22 7.42 8.07
C LYS A 96 -10.07 7.76 9.03
N ARG A 97 -9.96 9.03 9.42
CA ARG A 97 -8.95 9.56 10.37
C ARG A 97 -8.79 8.74 11.66
N SER A 98 -9.84 8.10 12.14
CA SER A 98 -9.82 7.30 13.37
C SER A 98 -8.95 6.03 13.26
N PHE A 99 -8.63 5.57 12.05
CA PHE A 99 -7.96 4.30 11.81
C PHE A 99 -6.54 4.42 11.22
N LYS A 100 -5.88 5.59 11.31
CA LYS A 100 -4.53 5.81 10.75
C LYS A 100 -3.52 4.70 11.10
N LYS A 101 -3.58 4.14 12.32
CA LYS A 101 -2.70 3.03 12.70
C LYS A 101 -2.95 1.78 11.88
N ARG A 102 -4.21 1.37 11.70
CA ARG A 102 -4.58 0.16 10.95
C ARG A 102 -4.16 0.27 9.48
N TYR A 103 -4.28 1.45 8.89
CA TYR A 103 -3.80 1.74 7.54
C TYR A 103 -2.33 1.34 7.37
N TYR A 104 -1.43 1.82 8.23
CA TYR A 104 -0.01 1.53 8.13
C TYR A 104 0.32 0.05 8.34
N TYR A 105 -0.42 -0.66 9.20
CA TYR A 105 -0.25 -2.11 9.35
C TYR A 105 -0.64 -2.86 8.09
N TYR A 106 -1.79 -2.57 7.49
CA TYR A 106 -2.21 -3.22 6.25
C TYR A 106 -1.26 -2.92 5.10
N LEU A 107 -0.79 -1.68 5.00
CA LEU A 107 0.19 -1.27 3.99
C LEU A 107 1.52 -2.01 4.17
N PHE A 108 2.01 -2.12 5.41
CA PHE A 108 3.25 -2.83 5.74
C PHE A 108 3.15 -4.32 5.40
N PHE A 109 2.13 -5.01 5.91
CA PHE A 109 1.96 -6.44 5.67
C PHE A 109 1.70 -6.75 4.20
N GLY A 110 0.81 -6.02 3.56
CA GLY A 110 0.51 -6.21 2.15
C GLY A 110 1.73 -5.95 1.26
N GLY A 111 2.45 -4.86 1.50
CA GLY A 111 3.67 -4.51 0.79
C GLY A 111 4.79 -5.52 1.00
N LEU A 112 5.01 -5.98 2.25
CA LEU A 112 6.04 -6.95 2.58
C LEU A 112 5.75 -8.31 1.91
N THR A 113 4.52 -8.81 2.05
CA THR A 113 4.11 -10.09 1.47
C THR A 113 4.25 -10.09 -0.05
N THR A 114 3.77 -9.05 -0.72
CA THR A 114 3.88 -8.93 -2.18
C THR A 114 5.33 -8.76 -2.63
N SER A 115 6.13 -7.95 -1.92
CA SER A 115 7.55 -7.75 -2.23
C SER A 115 8.34 -9.06 -2.18
N VAL A 116 8.24 -9.79 -1.07
CA VAL A 116 8.93 -11.08 -0.89
C VAL A 116 8.50 -12.07 -1.96
N THR A 117 7.19 -12.19 -2.22
CA THR A 117 6.68 -13.14 -3.21
C THR A 117 7.19 -12.81 -4.62
N TYR A 118 7.12 -11.56 -5.06
CA TYR A 118 7.64 -11.17 -6.37
C TYR A 118 9.16 -11.32 -6.47
N PHE A 119 9.89 -11.11 -5.38
CA PHE A 119 11.33 -11.33 -5.33
C PHE A 119 11.68 -12.81 -5.56
N VAL A 120 10.98 -13.72 -4.87
CA VAL A 120 11.19 -15.18 -5.06
C VAL A 120 10.84 -15.59 -6.49
N ILE A 121 9.72 -15.08 -7.05
CA ILE A 121 9.33 -15.34 -8.44
C ILE A 121 10.41 -14.82 -9.41
N ALA A 122 11.00 -13.67 -9.14
CA ALA A 122 12.07 -13.11 -9.96
C ALA A 122 13.31 -14.00 -9.97
N ILE A 123 13.76 -14.45 -8.79
CA ILE A 123 14.92 -15.34 -8.67
C ILE A 123 14.67 -16.65 -9.41
N ALA A 124 13.48 -17.26 -9.23
CA ALA A 124 13.10 -18.47 -9.93
C ALA A 124 13.11 -18.25 -11.46
N GLY A 125 12.63 -17.09 -11.92
CA GLY A 125 12.61 -16.72 -13.32
C GLY A 125 13.99 -16.57 -13.93
N PHE A 126 14.97 -16.00 -13.22
CA PHE A 126 16.34 -15.85 -13.73
C PHE A 126 17.04 -17.20 -13.97
N ASN A 127 16.69 -18.21 -13.18
CA ASN A 127 17.32 -19.53 -13.34
C ASN A 127 16.82 -20.33 -14.53
N GLN A 128 15.66 -19.97 -15.10
CA GLN A 128 15.00 -20.79 -16.13
C GLN A 128 14.53 -20.01 -17.37
N ALA A 129 14.56 -18.68 -17.33
CA ALA A 129 13.96 -17.89 -18.40
C ALA A 129 14.93 -17.71 -19.58
N GLU A 130 14.52 -18.15 -20.76
CA GLU A 130 15.11 -17.70 -22.02
C GLU A 130 14.89 -16.19 -22.23
N ALA A 131 13.82 -15.61 -21.68
CA ALA A 131 13.47 -14.19 -21.76
C ALA A 131 13.72 -13.49 -20.42
N TRP A 132 14.82 -12.75 -20.31
CA TRP A 132 15.22 -11.97 -19.12
C TRP A 132 14.23 -10.85 -18.73
N MET A 133 13.31 -10.49 -19.61
CA MET A 133 12.37 -9.39 -19.43
C MET A 133 11.33 -9.68 -18.33
N THR A 134 10.87 -10.92 -18.24
CA THR A 134 9.87 -11.34 -17.22
C THR A 134 10.44 -11.26 -15.80
N PRO A 135 11.62 -11.83 -15.48
CA PRO A 135 12.23 -11.66 -14.15
C PRO A 135 12.49 -10.20 -13.78
N LEU A 136 12.91 -9.37 -14.75
CA LEU A 136 13.13 -7.95 -14.52
C LEU A 136 11.84 -7.23 -14.07
N GLN A 137 10.71 -7.50 -14.72
CA GLN A 137 9.41 -6.96 -14.32
C GLN A 137 9.05 -7.37 -12.88
N MET A 138 9.38 -8.61 -12.47
CA MET A 138 9.11 -9.09 -11.11
C MET A 138 9.97 -8.36 -10.08
N ILE A 139 11.22 -8.01 -10.39
CA ILE A 139 12.07 -7.20 -9.52
C ILE A 139 11.48 -5.80 -9.34
N ILE A 140 11.00 -5.18 -10.41
CA ILE A 140 10.36 -3.85 -10.33
C ILE A 140 9.14 -3.91 -9.43
N LEU A 141 8.28 -4.93 -9.58
CA LEU A 141 7.11 -5.11 -8.74
C LEU A 141 7.47 -5.41 -7.28
N SER A 142 8.52 -6.21 -7.06
CA SER A 142 9.07 -6.47 -5.73
C SER A 142 9.55 -5.18 -5.06
N THR A 143 10.29 -4.36 -5.80
CA THR A 143 10.79 -3.07 -5.31
C THR A 143 9.63 -2.14 -4.95
N LEU A 144 8.60 -2.06 -5.78
CA LEU A 144 7.40 -1.26 -5.51
C LEU A 144 6.70 -1.73 -4.21
N GLY A 145 6.51 -3.06 -4.05
CA GLY A 145 5.98 -3.63 -2.81
C GLY A 145 6.85 -3.31 -1.59
N GLY A 146 8.18 -3.36 -1.75
CA GLY A 146 9.15 -2.99 -0.72
C GLY A 146 9.05 -1.53 -0.29
N PHE A 147 8.87 -0.60 -1.22
CA PHE A 147 8.60 0.80 -0.90
C PHE A 147 7.30 0.98 -0.11
N LEU A 148 6.23 0.31 -0.49
CA LEU A 148 4.97 0.36 0.26
C LEU A 148 5.14 -0.20 1.68
N ALA A 149 5.87 -1.30 1.84
CA ALA A 149 6.19 -1.85 3.16
C ALA A 149 7.04 -0.87 3.99
N PHE A 150 8.04 -0.24 3.40
CA PHE A 150 8.87 0.76 4.07
C PHE A 150 8.04 1.95 4.56
N PHE A 151 7.18 2.52 3.72
CA PHE A 151 6.29 3.63 4.12
C PHE A 151 5.32 3.19 5.22
N GLY A 152 4.78 1.97 5.14
CA GLY A 152 3.97 1.39 6.20
C GLY A 152 4.72 1.30 7.52
N GLY A 153 5.96 0.78 7.50
CA GLY A 153 6.83 0.66 8.67
C GLY A 153 7.18 2.01 9.32
N VAL A 154 7.57 2.99 8.52
CA VAL A 154 7.85 4.37 9.00
C VAL A 154 6.60 4.99 9.62
N GLY A 155 5.42 4.78 9.01
CA GLY A 155 4.15 5.25 9.54
C GLY A 155 3.80 4.63 10.91
N ILE A 156 4.04 3.34 11.07
CA ILE A 156 3.86 2.63 12.36
C ILE A 156 4.78 3.23 13.43
N TRP A 157 6.06 3.39 13.10
CA TRP A 157 7.07 3.93 14.02
C TRP A 157 6.73 5.35 14.47
N LYS A 158 6.39 6.24 13.53
CA LYS A 158 5.99 7.62 13.84
C LYS A 158 4.74 7.68 14.73
N THR A 159 3.76 6.82 14.48
CA THR A 159 2.51 6.78 15.26
C THR A 159 2.74 6.21 16.67
N ARG A 160 3.75 5.38 16.86
CA ARG A 160 4.12 4.84 18.17
C ARG A 160 4.82 5.91 19.02
N ASN A 161 5.78 6.62 18.46
CA ASN A 161 6.55 7.64 19.18
C ASN A 161 5.71 8.87 19.59
N SER A 162 4.71 9.24 18.80
CA SER A 162 3.77 10.32 19.14
C SER A 162 2.91 10.05 20.38
N LYS A 163 2.83 8.80 20.87
CA LYS A 163 2.09 8.44 22.09
C LYS A 163 2.96 8.41 23.35
N THR A 164 4.26 8.29 23.19
CA THR A 164 5.21 8.22 24.31
C THR A 164 5.64 9.59 24.84
N GLY A 165 5.15 10.69 24.25
CA GLY A 165 5.27 12.03 24.85
C GLY A 165 6.72 12.51 25.07
N LEU A 166 7.69 12.09 24.27
CA LEU A 166 9.04 12.66 24.19
C LEU A 166 9.14 13.60 23.01
#